data_1846ca050a8a4948c0be274e16cc5c7b
#
_entry.id   1846ca050a8a4948c0be274e16cc5c7b
#
_cell.length_a   1.000
_cell.length_b   1.000
_cell.length_c   1.000
_cell.angle_alpha   90.00
_cell.angle_beta   90.00
_cell.angle_gamma   90.00
#
_symmetry.space_group_name_H-M   'P 1'
#
loop_
_entity.id
_entity.type
_entity.pdbx_description
1 polymer ?
#
loop_
_entity_poly.entity_id
_entity_poly.type
_entity_poly.pdbx_seq_one_letter_code
_entity_poly.pdbx_strand_id
1 'polypeptide(L)'
;MLHGLGDSIEGYRWLPEAMRLPWMNYLLVNAPDEYYGGFSWYNFGGDILPGVKRSTKLLFELLDDQRAQGFATEESILGGFSQGCLMSIEVGLRYPHRFAGIIGISGYVCNPAELIGQLSPMALQQRLLVTHGTKDPLIRFADVREQINVLKSGGLHIEFHEFLKAHTIAGEEEIEVIRNFVRGGFPMAK
;
A
#
# COMPACT_ATOMS: atom_id res chain seq x y z
N MET A 1 -4.56 1.16 6.74
CA MET A 1 -3.23 1.77 6.48
C MET A 1 -2.16 0.93 7.14
N LEU A 2 -1.15 0.52 6.37
CA LEU A 2 -0.04 -0.34 6.79
C LEU A 2 1.22 0.53 6.95
N HIS A 3 1.84 0.50 8.13
CA HIS A 3 3.00 1.32 8.47
C HIS A 3 4.32 0.79 7.90
N GLY A 4 5.40 1.57 7.99
CA GLY A 4 6.76 1.19 7.65
C GLY A 4 7.48 0.39 8.75
N LEU A 5 8.68 -0.11 8.46
CA LEU A 5 9.53 -0.82 9.41
C LEU A 5 9.81 0.02 10.66
N GLY A 6 9.62 -0.57 11.84
CA GLY A 6 9.89 0.06 13.13
C GLY A 6 8.88 1.12 13.57
N ASP A 7 7.81 1.32 12.81
CA ASP A 7 6.70 2.21 13.14
C ASP A 7 5.51 1.41 13.71
N SER A 8 4.39 2.09 13.94
CA SER A 8 3.17 1.53 14.49
C SER A 8 1.94 2.33 14.03
N ILE A 9 0.76 1.95 14.50
CA ILE A 9 -0.48 2.71 14.29
C ILE A 9 -0.37 4.15 14.82
N GLU A 10 0.45 4.39 15.86
CA GLU A 10 0.62 5.71 16.46
C GLU A 10 1.20 6.72 15.47
N GLY A 11 2.12 6.28 14.60
CA GLY A 11 2.71 7.11 13.55
C GLY A 11 1.72 7.60 12.49
N TYR A 12 0.50 7.05 12.45
CA TYR A 12 -0.52 7.38 11.44
C TYR A 12 -1.80 8.00 11.99
N ARG A 13 -1.86 8.35 13.28
CA ARG A 13 -3.03 9.01 13.89
C ARG A 13 -3.36 10.38 13.28
N TRP A 14 -2.40 11.02 12.63
CA TRP A 14 -2.57 12.28 11.90
C TRP A 14 -3.32 12.13 10.57
N LEU A 15 -3.39 10.91 10.02
CA LEU A 15 -3.89 10.64 8.67
C LEU A 15 -5.34 11.11 8.44
N PRO A 16 -6.32 10.86 9.34
CA PRO A 16 -7.69 11.32 9.16
C PRO A 16 -7.80 12.84 9.00
N GLU A 17 -7.04 13.60 9.81
CA GLU A 17 -7.03 15.06 9.75
C GLU A 17 -6.39 15.57 8.45
N ALA A 18 -5.26 15.00 8.04
CA ALA A 18 -4.59 15.36 6.80
C ALA A 18 -5.43 15.02 5.56
N MET A 19 -6.10 13.87 5.56
CA MET A 19 -6.93 13.45 4.42
C MET A 19 -8.17 14.32 4.22
N ARG A 20 -8.72 14.93 5.26
CA ARG A 20 -9.92 15.79 5.16
C ARG A 20 -11.07 15.14 4.40
N LEU A 21 -11.31 13.86 4.68
CA LEU A 21 -12.39 13.05 4.10
C LEU A 21 -13.29 12.56 5.24
N PRO A 22 -14.23 13.38 5.73
CA PRO A 22 -15.01 13.10 6.95
C PRO A 22 -15.95 11.90 6.83
N TRP A 23 -16.17 11.41 5.62
CA TRP A 23 -16.99 10.23 5.33
C TRP A 23 -16.19 8.91 5.40
N MET A 24 -14.85 8.98 5.53
CA MET A 24 -14.00 7.79 5.63
C MET A 24 -13.81 7.34 7.08
N ASN A 25 -13.83 6.03 7.28
CA ASN A 25 -13.29 5.38 8.47
C ASN A 25 -11.86 4.90 8.21
N TYR A 26 -11.06 4.81 9.27
CA TYR A 26 -9.65 4.45 9.15
C TYR A 26 -9.33 3.24 10.03
N LEU A 27 -8.86 2.17 9.42
CA LEU A 27 -8.29 1.02 10.09
C LEU A 27 -6.75 1.12 10.01
N LEU A 28 -6.12 1.37 11.14
CA LEU A 28 -4.67 1.35 11.30
C LEU A 28 -4.26 0.00 11.88
N VAL A 29 -3.28 -0.66 11.27
CA VAL A 29 -2.91 -2.05 11.61
C VAL A 29 -1.44 -2.12 11.98
N ASN A 30 -1.13 -2.69 13.15
CA ASN A 30 0.25 -3.04 13.49
C ASN A 30 0.67 -4.32 12.77
N ALA A 31 1.91 -4.35 12.32
CA ALA A 31 2.54 -5.54 11.79
C ALA A 31 2.73 -6.62 12.88
N PRO A 32 2.89 -7.90 12.49
CA PRO A 32 2.87 -9.00 13.45
C PRO A 32 4.12 -9.15 14.33
N ASP A 33 5.27 -8.62 13.89
CA ASP A 33 6.53 -8.81 14.61
C ASP A 33 6.97 -7.52 15.30
N GLU A 34 7.43 -7.61 16.54
CA GLU A 34 8.07 -6.49 17.24
C GLU A 34 9.43 -6.15 16.59
N TYR A 35 9.72 -4.84 16.47
CA TYR A 35 10.98 -4.35 15.94
C TYR A 35 11.38 -3.00 16.58
N TYR A 36 12.37 -3.02 17.49
CA TYR A 36 12.94 -1.84 18.14
C TYR A 36 11.92 -0.82 18.67
N GLY A 37 10.88 -1.30 19.34
CA GLY A 37 9.82 -0.47 19.93
C GLY A 37 8.65 -0.14 18.98
N GLY A 38 8.73 -0.56 17.75
CA GLY A 38 7.64 -0.59 16.77
C GLY A 38 7.43 -2.00 16.23
N PHE A 39 7.00 -2.11 14.95
CA PHE A 39 6.62 -3.40 14.36
C PHE A 39 7.21 -3.57 12.95
N SER A 40 7.20 -4.83 12.47
CA SER A 40 7.71 -5.22 11.15
C SER A 40 6.78 -6.23 10.47
N TRP A 41 6.53 -6.04 9.18
CA TRP A 41 5.76 -6.98 8.37
C TRP A 41 6.58 -8.20 7.96
N TYR A 42 7.88 -8.03 7.79
CA TYR A 42 8.83 -9.07 7.43
C TYR A 42 10.24 -8.68 7.86
N ASN A 43 11.10 -9.67 8.07
CA ASN A 43 12.48 -9.42 8.49
C ASN A 43 13.22 -8.53 7.50
N PHE A 44 13.86 -7.49 8.01
CA PHE A 44 14.73 -6.63 7.23
C PHE A 44 16.14 -7.27 7.16
N GLY A 45 16.55 -7.62 5.95
CA GLY A 45 17.80 -8.33 5.71
C GLY A 45 17.60 -9.84 5.49
N GLY A 46 18.30 -10.39 4.50
CA GLY A 46 18.17 -11.78 4.09
C GLY A 46 16.94 -12.07 3.22
N ASP A 47 16.44 -13.30 3.29
CA ASP A 47 15.25 -13.68 2.54
C ASP A 47 13.97 -13.15 3.20
N ILE A 48 13.32 -12.19 2.55
CA ILE A 48 12.09 -11.56 3.03
C ILE A 48 10.83 -12.35 2.69
N LEU A 49 10.89 -13.25 1.71
CA LEU A 49 9.71 -13.94 1.14
C LEU A 49 8.87 -14.70 2.18
N PRO A 50 9.46 -15.45 3.13
CA PRO A 50 8.66 -16.13 4.16
C PRO A 50 7.83 -15.17 5.00
N GLY A 51 8.42 -14.03 5.40
CA GLY A 51 7.74 -13.00 6.15
C GLY A 51 6.63 -12.31 5.35
N VAL A 52 6.90 -11.96 4.09
CA VAL A 52 5.91 -11.39 3.17
C VAL A 52 4.72 -12.34 3.00
N LYS A 53 4.96 -13.64 2.75
CA LYS A 53 3.89 -14.66 2.61
C LYS A 53 3.05 -14.79 3.88
N ARG A 54 3.71 -14.84 5.05
CA ARG A 54 3.00 -14.91 6.34
C ARG A 54 2.13 -13.67 6.56
N SER A 55 2.68 -12.48 6.39
CA SER A 55 1.95 -11.23 6.59
C SER A 55 0.83 -11.03 5.56
N THR A 56 1.03 -11.49 4.32
CA THR A 56 -0.04 -11.53 3.31
C THR A 56 -1.22 -12.38 3.78
N LYS A 57 -0.95 -13.57 4.33
CA LYS A 57 -2.00 -14.45 4.87
C LYS A 57 -2.77 -13.78 6.02
N LEU A 58 -2.06 -13.18 6.99
CA LEU A 58 -2.70 -12.48 8.11
C LEU A 58 -3.56 -11.29 7.63
N LEU A 59 -3.10 -10.55 6.63
CA LEU A 59 -3.86 -9.46 6.04
C LEU A 59 -5.09 -9.96 5.25
N PHE A 60 -5.01 -11.12 4.61
CA PHE A 60 -6.18 -11.75 3.98
C PHE A 60 -7.24 -12.12 5.03
N GLU A 61 -6.83 -12.77 6.11
CA GLU A 61 -7.72 -13.11 7.23
C GLU A 61 -8.40 -11.86 7.81
N LEU A 62 -7.62 -10.78 8.03
CA LEU A 62 -8.17 -9.51 8.48
C LEU A 62 -9.19 -8.93 7.48
N LEU A 63 -8.90 -8.97 6.18
CA LEU A 63 -9.81 -8.46 5.15
C LEU A 63 -11.10 -9.28 5.06
N ASP A 64 -11.01 -10.61 5.20
CA ASP A 64 -12.17 -11.51 5.24
C ASP A 64 -13.04 -11.22 6.47
N ASP A 65 -12.42 -10.98 7.63
CA ASP A 65 -13.13 -10.59 8.86
C ASP A 65 -13.82 -9.23 8.71
N GLN A 66 -13.16 -8.24 8.07
CA GLN A 66 -13.78 -6.94 7.81
C GLN A 66 -14.97 -7.07 6.84
N ARG A 67 -14.83 -7.88 5.79
CA ARG A 67 -15.93 -8.16 4.86
C ARG A 67 -17.12 -8.85 5.57
N ALA A 68 -16.85 -9.80 6.44
CA ALA A 68 -17.88 -10.46 7.24
C ALA A 68 -18.64 -9.50 8.18
N GLN A 69 -17.97 -8.40 8.60
CA GLN A 69 -18.56 -7.32 9.40
C GLN A 69 -19.28 -6.26 8.55
N GLY A 70 -19.33 -6.41 7.23
CA GLY A 70 -20.02 -5.51 6.31
C GLY A 70 -19.14 -4.41 5.69
N PHE A 71 -17.82 -4.44 5.91
CA PHE A 71 -16.87 -3.51 5.26
C PHE A 71 -16.35 -4.14 3.97
N ALA A 72 -17.05 -3.93 2.88
CA ALA A 72 -16.68 -4.45 1.57
C ALA A 72 -15.35 -3.86 1.09
N THR A 73 -14.48 -4.69 0.49
CA THR A 73 -13.21 -4.19 -0.06
C THR A 73 -13.43 -3.26 -1.26
N GLU A 74 -14.52 -3.44 -1.99
CA GLU A 74 -14.96 -2.57 -3.09
C GLU A 74 -15.24 -1.12 -2.62
N GLU A 75 -15.47 -0.94 -1.31
CA GLU A 75 -15.66 0.34 -0.63
C GLU A 75 -14.46 0.70 0.27
N SER A 76 -13.32 0.05 0.06
CA SER A 76 -12.14 0.22 0.90
C SER A 76 -10.90 0.61 0.09
N ILE A 77 -10.05 1.44 0.69
CA ILE A 77 -8.72 1.75 0.18
C ILE A 77 -7.69 0.97 1.00
N LEU A 78 -6.87 0.17 0.34
CA LEU A 78 -5.70 -0.45 0.96
C LEU A 78 -4.48 0.42 0.72
N GLY A 79 -3.85 0.93 1.77
CA GLY A 79 -2.70 1.82 1.64
C GLY A 79 -1.56 1.48 2.59
N GLY A 80 -0.32 1.76 2.17
CA GLY A 80 0.85 1.52 3.00
C GLY A 80 2.06 2.37 2.63
N PHE A 81 2.94 2.54 3.61
CA PHE A 81 4.21 3.24 3.49
C PHE A 81 5.39 2.27 3.67
N SER A 82 6.45 2.40 2.86
CA SER A 82 7.69 1.62 2.97
C SER A 82 7.42 0.09 2.95
N GLN A 83 7.70 -0.66 4.02
CA GLN A 83 7.29 -2.07 4.12
C GLN A 83 5.78 -2.25 3.90
N GLY A 84 4.96 -1.35 4.45
CA GLY A 84 3.52 -1.37 4.25
C GLY A 84 3.11 -1.11 2.79
N CYS A 85 3.89 -0.36 2.01
CA CYS A 85 3.69 -0.20 0.57
C CYS A 85 3.84 -1.54 -0.15
N LEU A 86 4.94 -2.27 0.09
CA LEU A 86 5.14 -3.62 -0.47
C LEU A 86 3.95 -4.51 -0.11
N MET A 87 3.57 -4.54 1.17
CA MET A 87 2.44 -5.37 1.63
C MET A 87 1.12 -4.97 0.99
N SER A 88 0.86 -3.67 0.78
CA SER A 88 -0.37 -3.21 0.12
C SER A 88 -0.45 -3.66 -1.33
N ILE A 89 0.67 -3.65 -2.06
CA ILE A 89 0.75 -4.12 -3.44
C ILE A 89 0.60 -5.65 -3.51
N GLU A 90 1.34 -6.39 -2.69
CA GLU A 90 1.27 -7.85 -2.62
C GLU A 90 -0.13 -8.36 -2.28
N VAL A 91 -0.74 -7.78 -1.24
CA VAL A 91 -2.10 -8.12 -0.81
C VAL A 91 -3.11 -7.69 -1.86
N GLY A 92 -3.06 -6.45 -2.30
CA GLY A 92 -4.06 -5.87 -3.20
C GLY A 92 -4.13 -6.54 -4.57
N LEU A 93 -3.01 -7.07 -5.07
CA LEU A 93 -2.96 -7.75 -6.36
C LEU A 93 -3.22 -9.28 -6.28
N ARG A 94 -3.11 -9.87 -5.09
CA ARG A 94 -3.36 -11.31 -4.88
C ARG A 94 -4.72 -11.60 -4.24
N TYR A 95 -5.32 -10.63 -3.53
CA TYR A 95 -6.60 -10.81 -2.88
C TYR A 95 -7.74 -10.97 -3.91
N PRO A 96 -8.69 -11.92 -3.72
CA PRO A 96 -9.65 -12.29 -4.75
C PRO A 96 -10.78 -11.26 -4.99
N HIS A 97 -10.81 -10.18 -4.21
CA HIS A 97 -11.80 -9.12 -4.33
C HIS A 97 -11.17 -7.80 -4.76
N ARG A 98 -11.95 -6.95 -5.40
CA ARG A 98 -11.51 -5.63 -5.82
C ARG A 98 -11.47 -4.67 -4.63
N PHE A 99 -10.53 -3.73 -4.65
CA PHE A 99 -10.51 -2.55 -3.77
C PHE A 99 -11.03 -1.32 -4.54
N ALA A 100 -11.56 -0.33 -3.82
CA ALA A 100 -11.81 1.00 -4.41
C ALA A 100 -10.51 1.66 -4.88
N GLY A 101 -9.39 1.30 -4.26
CA GLY A 101 -8.04 1.64 -4.69
C GLY A 101 -6.97 1.03 -3.80
N ILE A 102 -5.76 0.94 -4.35
CA ILE A 102 -4.56 0.50 -3.64
C ILE A 102 -3.55 1.64 -3.71
N ILE A 103 -2.91 1.96 -2.58
CA ILE A 103 -1.95 3.08 -2.47
C ILE A 103 -0.63 2.58 -1.90
N GLY A 104 0.45 2.74 -2.65
CA GLY A 104 1.80 2.48 -2.22
C GLY A 104 2.62 3.76 -2.09
N ILE A 105 3.16 4.04 -0.91
CA ILE A 105 3.94 5.25 -0.63
C ILE A 105 5.38 4.86 -0.29
N SER A 106 6.36 5.35 -1.05
CA SER A 106 7.80 5.19 -0.78
C SER A 106 8.24 3.76 -0.48
N GLY A 107 7.71 2.78 -1.23
CA GLY A 107 8.08 1.38 -1.09
C GLY A 107 8.56 0.79 -2.41
N TYR A 108 8.49 -0.52 -2.53
CA TYR A 108 8.98 -1.28 -3.68
C TYR A 108 8.12 -2.53 -3.89
N VAL A 109 8.38 -3.26 -4.98
CA VAL A 109 7.78 -4.56 -5.27
C VAL A 109 8.85 -5.64 -5.12
N CYS A 110 8.58 -6.68 -4.35
CA CYS A 110 9.59 -7.69 -4.03
C CYS A 110 10.10 -8.42 -5.29
N ASN A 111 9.19 -8.96 -6.08
CA ASN A 111 9.49 -9.64 -7.33
C ASN A 111 8.36 -9.39 -8.34
N PRO A 112 8.46 -8.33 -9.18
CA PRO A 112 7.38 -7.97 -10.10
C PRO A 112 6.99 -9.08 -11.07
N ALA A 113 7.95 -9.85 -11.58
CA ALA A 113 7.68 -10.92 -12.53
C ALA A 113 6.92 -12.10 -11.88
N GLU A 114 7.31 -12.48 -10.67
CA GLU A 114 6.60 -13.50 -9.89
C GLU A 114 5.19 -13.03 -9.52
N LEU A 115 5.06 -11.76 -9.11
CA LEU A 115 3.77 -11.17 -8.78
C LEU A 115 2.81 -11.21 -9.96
N ILE A 116 3.27 -10.85 -11.17
CA ILE A 116 2.47 -10.94 -12.40
C ILE A 116 1.99 -12.39 -12.65
N GLY A 117 2.84 -13.38 -12.40
CA GLY A 117 2.47 -14.80 -12.53
C GLY A 117 1.44 -15.29 -11.51
N GLN A 118 1.14 -14.50 -10.49
CA GLN A 118 0.29 -14.89 -9.35
C GLN A 118 -0.83 -13.86 -9.08
N LEU A 119 -1.20 -13.07 -10.07
CA LEU A 119 -2.28 -12.08 -9.96
C LEU A 119 -3.62 -12.75 -9.69
N SER A 120 -4.43 -12.14 -8.84
CA SER A 120 -5.82 -12.54 -8.68
C SER A 120 -6.64 -12.21 -9.94
N PRO A 121 -7.80 -12.85 -10.15
CA PRO A 121 -8.71 -12.51 -11.26
C PRO A 121 -9.14 -11.02 -11.26
N MET A 122 -9.08 -10.37 -10.10
CA MET A 122 -9.47 -8.95 -9.97
C MET A 122 -8.31 -7.98 -10.17
N ALA A 123 -7.06 -8.46 -10.24
CA ALA A 123 -5.87 -7.61 -10.24
C ALA A 123 -5.85 -6.58 -11.39
N LEU A 124 -6.26 -6.97 -12.59
CA LEU A 124 -6.31 -6.06 -13.74
C LEU A 124 -7.43 -5.01 -13.65
N GLN A 125 -8.36 -5.15 -12.71
CA GLN A 125 -9.43 -4.19 -12.44
C GLN A 125 -9.09 -3.27 -11.26
N GLN A 126 -7.95 -3.48 -10.60
CA GLN A 126 -7.50 -2.64 -9.48
C GLN A 126 -7.04 -1.27 -9.99
N ARG A 127 -7.34 -0.25 -9.23
CA ARG A 127 -6.74 1.07 -9.35
C ARG A 127 -5.56 1.15 -8.40
N LEU A 128 -4.37 1.40 -8.90
CA LEU A 128 -3.16 1.57 -8.08
C LEU A 128 -2.63 2.98 -8.21
N LEU A 129 -2.33 3.60 -7.08
CA LEU A 129 -1.49 4.78 -6.97
C LEU A 129 -0.18 4.40 -6.29
N VAL A 130 0.94 4.73 -6.92
CA VAL A 130 2.25 4.61 -6.26
C VAL A 130 2.93 5.98 -6.28
N THR A 131 3.42 6.40 -5.13
CA THR A 131 4.21 7.63 -4.98
C THR A 131 5.60 7.31 -4.49
N HIS A 132 6.63 8.00 -5.01
CA HIS A 132 8.01 7.75 -4.59
C HIS A 132 8.88 9.00 -4.62
N GLY A 133 9.91 9.01 -3.75
CA GLY A 133 10.86 10.11 -3.64
C GLY A 133 12.04 9.98 -4.60
N THR A 134 12.31 11.02 -5.41
CA THR A 134 13.49 11.04 -6.29
C THR A 134 14.82 11.16 -5.52
N LYS A 135 14.75 11.50 -4.21
CA LYS A 135 15.89 11.62 -3.29
C LYS A 135 15.84 10.61 -2.16
N ASP A 136 15.06 9.53 -2.32
CA ASP A 136 14.97 8.46 -1.32
C ASP A 136 16.33 7.76 -1.16
N PRO A 137 16.96 7.83 0.04
CA PRO A 137 18.27 7.23 0.27
C PRO A 137 18.21 5.74 0.62
N LEU A 138 17.02 5.22 0.95
CA LEU A 138 16.82 3.84 1.41
C LEU A 138 16.35 2.94 0.27
N ILE A 139 15.43 3.44 -0.57
CA ILE A 139 14.86 2.70 -1.69
C ILE A 139 15.09 3.51 -2.96
N ARG A 140 15.97 3.02 -3.83
CA ARG A 140 16.40 3.76 -5.01
C ARG A 140 15.22 3.98 -5.97
N PHE A 141 14.99 5.25 -6.29
CA PHE A 141 13.94 5.66 -7.21
C PHE A 141 13.98 4.92 -8.57
N ALA A 142 15.18 4.75 -9.14
CA ALA A 142 15.34 4.09 -10.43
C ALA A 142 14.84 2.63 -10.41
N ASP A 143 15.10 1.90 -9.31
CA ASP A 143 14.70 0.52 -9.15
C ASP A 143 13.17 0.40 -9.02
N VAL A 144 12.55 1.30 -8.25
CA VAL A 144 11.09 1.35 -8.10
C VAL A 144 10.41 1.68 -9.43
N ARG A 145 10.93 2.67 -10.16
CA ARG A 145 10.40 3.04 -11.48
C ARG A 145 10.45 1.86 -12.46
N GLU A 146 11.54 1.09 -12.46
CA GLU A 146 11.65 -0.11 -13.29
C GLU A 146 10.63 -1.18 -12.87
N GLN A 147 10.50 -1.45 -11.57
CA GLN A 147 9.49 -2.40 -11.05
C GLN A 147 8.07 -2.01 -11.45
N ILE A 148 7.73 -0.72 -11.35
CA ILE A 148 6.41 -0.22 -11.77
C ILE A 148 6.21 -0.38 -13.28
N ASN A 149 7.25 -0.15 -14.10
CA ASN A 149 7.17 -0.38 -15.55
C ASN A 149 6.93 -1.86 -15.88
N VAL A 150 7.56 -2.79 -15.17
CA VAL A 150 7.31 -4.23 -15.32
C VAL A 150 5.85 -4.54 -15.01
N LEU A 151 5.31 -4.03 -13.90
CA LEU A 151 3.89 -4.24 -13.54
C LEU A 151 2.94 -3.65 -14.59
N LYS A 152 3.22 -2.45 -15.10
CA LYS A 152 2.43 -1.83 -16.19
C LYS A 152 2.47 -2.67 -17.47
N SER A 153 3.63 -3.24 -17.79
CA SER A 153 3.78 -4.14 -18.94
C SER A 153 2.99 -5.45 -18.76
N GLY A 154 2.74 -5.85 -17.50
CA GLY A 154 1.83 -6.95 -17.14
C GLY A 154 0.34 -6.60 -17.23
N GLY A 155 -0.01 -5.40 -17.69
CA GLY A 155 -1.40 -4.95 -17.89
C GLY A 155 -2.03 -4.22 -16.69
N LEU A 156 -1.27 -3.94 -15.63
CA LEU A 156 -1.78 -3.25 -14.46
C LEU A 156 -1.93 -1.73 -14.69
N HIS A 157 -3.04 -1.16 -14.22
CA HIS A 157 -3.30 0.27 -14.27
C HIS A 157 -2.71 0.97 -13.05
N ILE A 158 -1.53 1.60 -13.21
CA ILE A 158 -0.81 2.26 -12.12
C ILE A 158 -0.60 3.74 -12.43
N GLU A 159 -1.13 4.60 -11.57
CA GLU A 159 -0.74 6.01 -11.48
C GLU A 159 0.56 6.09 -10.70
N PHE A 160 1.65 6.61 -11.29
CA PHE A 160 2.94 6.72 -10.64
C PHE A 160 3.34 8.19 -10.56
N HIS A 161 3.51 8.70 -9.33
CA HIS A 161 3.88 10.08 -9.06
C HIS A 161 5.24 10.17 -8.36
N GLU A 162 6.07 11.05 -8.88
CA GLU A 162 7.43 11.33 -8.39
C GLU A 162 7.42 12.64 -7.59
N PHE A 163 8.06 12.64 -6.44
CA PHE A 163 8.19 13.84 -5.60
C PHE A 163 9.65 14.12 -5.27
N LEU A 164 10.03 15.39 -5.12
CA LEU A 164 11.35 15.76 -4.63
C LEU A 164 11.41 15.58 -3.12
N LYS A 165 11.43 14.34 -2.66
CA LYS A 165 11.45 13.96 -1.26
C LYS A 165 12.44 12.84 -0.97
N ALA A 166 12.85 12.72 0.29
CA ALA A 166 13.56 11.57 0.84
C ALA A 166 12.57 10.42 1.16
N HIS A 167 12.95 9.48 2.03
CA HIS A 167 12.08 8.38 2.48
C HIS A 167 11.05 8.87 3.49
N THR A 168 10.05 9.60 3.02
CA THR A 168 9.00 10.21 3.84
C THR A 168 7.74 10.46 3.00
N ILE A 169 6.70 11.05 3.59
CA ILE A 169 5.54 11.62 2.90
C ILE A 169 5.81 13.11 2.64
N ALA A 170 5.62 13.59 1.39
CA ALA A 170 5.97 14.95 0.96
C ALA A 170 4.97 16.04 1.41
N GLY A 171 4.32 15.85 2.55
CA GLY A 171 3.38 16.83 3.08
C GLY A 171 2.12 16.99 2.21
N GLU A 172 1.57 18.23 2.15
CA GLU A 172 0.27 18.50 1.52
C GLU A 172 0.25 18.16 0.01
N GLU A 173 1.36 18.34 -0.69
CA GLU A 173 1.44 18.08 -2.14
C GLU A 173 1.13 16.59 -2.45
N GLU A 174 1.75 15.68 -1.74
CA GLU A 174 1.53 14.25 -1.91
C GLU A 174 0.17 13.81 -1.35
N ILE A 175 -0.23 14.37 -0.21
CA ILE A 175 -1.54 14.11 0.40
C ILE A 175 -2.67 14.54 -0.54
N GLU A 176 -2.52 15.63 -1.29
CA GLU A 176 -3.52 16.07 -2.27
C GLU A 176 -3.66 15.06 -3.42
N VAL A 177 -2.56 14.52 -3.94
CA VAL A 177 -2.58 13.46 -4.95
C VAL A 177 -3.29 12.22 -4.40
N ILE A 178 -2.95 11.79 -3.19
CA ILE A 178 -3.58 10.65 -2.53
C ILE A 178 -5.08 10.90 -2.31
N ARG A 179 -5.45 12.08 -1.82
CA ARG A 179 -6.85 12.48 -1.57
C ARG A 179 -7.69 12.43 -2.86
N ASN A 180 -7.15 12.94 -3.96
CA ASN A 180 -7.82 12.94 -5.26
C ASN A 180 -7.99 11.52 -5.81
N PHE A 181 -6.98 10.67 -5.66
CA PHE A 181 -7.09 9.26 -6.01
C PHE A 181 -8.16 8.55 -5.18
N VAL A 182 -8.22 8.79 -3.86
CA VAL A 182 -9.27 8.25 -2.99
C VAL A 182 -10.65 8.69 -3.46
N ARG A 183 -10.88 10.00 -3.66
CA ARG A 183 -12.16 10.54 -4.15
C ARG A 183 -12.60 9.89 -5.46
N GLY A 184 -11.67 9.62 -6.36
CA GLY A 184 -11.96 8.94 -7.63
C GLY A 184 -12.46 7.50 -7.49
N GLY A 185 -12.23 6.86 -6.34
CA GLY A 185 -12.76 5.53 -6.00
C GLY A 185 -14.20 5.56 -5.46
N PHE A 186 -14.68 6.75 -5.06
CA PHE A 186 -16.00 6.95 -4.43
C PHE A 186 -16.77 8.10 -5.12
N PRO A 187 -17.18 7.94 -6.38
CA PRO A 187 -17.76 9.04 -7.16
C PRO A 187 -19.07 9.61 -6.59
N MET A 188 -19.74 8.88 -5.71
CA MET A 188 -21.00 9.30 -5.06
C MET A 188 -20.81 9.89 -3.67
N ALA A 189 -19.61 9.81 -3.09
CA ALA A 189 -19.29 10.44 -1.79
C ALA A 189 -18.96 11.93 -2.03
N LYS A 190 -19.91 12.80 -1.72
CA LYS A 190 -19.74 14.25 -1.80
C LYS A 190 -19.69 14.87 -0.40
#